data_30888f34e7afbfd197c85925f26a94db
#
_entry.id   30888f34e7afbfd197c85925f26a94db
#
_cell.length_a   1.000
_cell.length_b   1.000
_cell.length_c   1.000
_cell.angle_alpha   90.00
_cell.angle_beta   90.00
_cell.angle_gamma   90.00
#
_symmetry.space_group_name_H-M   'P 1'
#
loop_
_entity.id
_entity.type
_entity.pdbx_description
1 polymer ?
#
loop_
_entity_poly.entity_id
_entity_poly.type
_entity_poly.pdbx_seq_one_letter_code
_entity_poly.pdbx_strand_id
1 'polypeptide(L)'
;MCSLREVGIKKEKSMNILITGCNGQLGNEMQLLEKTYGQHTWFNTDVEELDITNQLAVEQFVAQNKIDGIVNCAAYTAVDKAEENKELCTTLNTVAPAFLAAAIEKRGGWMIQISTDYVFDGTKHTPYVETDTPCPDSVYGSTKLAGELGVQKFCKNSVIIRTAWLYSTFGNNFVKTMIRLGKEKEQLGVIFDQIGTPTYARDLAQAIMEIIDKGIIPGVYHFSNEGVISWYDFTKAIHRIAGITTCKVNPLHTEEYPTPANRPHYSVLDKTKIKQTYHINIPYWEESLEVCVNKLLNE
;
A
#
# COMPACT_ATOMS: atom_id res chain seq x y z
N MET A 1 -35.98 -41.16 5.36
CA MET A 1 -34.56 -41.20 5.00
C MET A 1 -34.20 -39.85 4.41
N CYS A 2 -33.62 -38.97 5.21
CA CYS A 2 -33.25 -37.64 4.79
C CYS A 2 -31.75 -37.70 4.38
N SER A 3 -31.48 -37.53 3.10
CA SER A 3 -30.12 -37.54 2.53
C SER A 3 -29.39 -36.29 2.97
N LEU A 4 -28.38 -36.41 3.84
CA LEU A 4 -27.39 -35.41 4.12
C LEU A 4 -26.56 -35.21 2.83
N ARG A 5 -26.77 -34.06 2.16
CA ARG A 5 -25.85 -33.61 1.11
C ARG A 5 -24.55 -33.20 1.80
N GLU A 6 -23.49 -33.95 1.56
CA GLU A 6 -22.13 -33.55 1.87
C GLU A 6 -21.84 -32.23 1.16
N VAL A 7 -21.65 -31.18 1.93
CA VAL A 7 -21.10 -29.92 1.45
C VAL A 7 -19.63 -30.19 1.18
N GLY A 8 -19.31 -30.50 -0.06
CA GLY A 8 -17.93 -30.67 -0.49
C GLY A 8 -17.14 -29.39 -0.26
N ILE A 9 -16.27 -29.40 0.76
CA ILE A 9 -15.25 -28.38 0.96
C ILE A 9 -14.39 -28.39 -0.30
N LYS A 10 -14.54 -27.39 -1.18
CA LYS A 10 -13.59 -27.18 -2.28
C LYS A 10 -12.21 -27.00 -1.63
N LYS A 11 -11.32 -27.97 -1.78
CA LYS A 11 -9.93 -27.85 -1.41
C LYS A 11 -9.38 -26.65 -2.20
N GLU A 12 -9.10 -25.55 -1.53
CA GLU A 12 -8.45 -24.40 -2.15
C GLU A 12 -7.13 -24.86 -2.76
N LYS A 13 -6.90 -24.45 -4.02
CA LYS A 13 -5.69 -24.84 -4.75
C LYS A 13 -4.50 -24.13 -4.12
N SER A 14 -3.53 -24.90 -3.61
CA SER A 14 -2.25 -24.35 -3.18
C SER A 14 -1.59 -23.57 -4.33
N MET A 15 -1.08 -22.37 -4.04
CA MET A 15 -0.40 -21.50 -4.99
C MET A 15 1.00 -21.17 -4.49
N ASN A 16 1.94 -20.94 -5.41
CA ASN A 16 3.24 -20.35 -5.14
C ASN A 16 3.13 -18.84 -5.34
N ILE A 17 3.25 -18.07 -4.27
CA ILE A 17 3.05 -16.62 -4.28
C ILE A 17 4.35 -15.91 -3.95
N LEU A 18 4.77 -15.00 -4.84
CA LEU A 18 5.92 -14.14 -4.66
C LEU A 18 5.50 -12.82 -4.02
N ILE A 19 6.13 -12.43 -2.91
CA ILE A 19 6.05 -11.10 -2.32
C ILE A 19 7.39 -10.41 -2.57
N THR A 20 7.39 -9.26 -3.25
CA THR A 20 8.57 -8.42 -3.42
C THR A 20 8.55 -7.24 -2.46
N GLY A 21 9.72 -6.76 -2.04
CA GLY A 21 9.82 -5.72 -1.00
C GLY A 21 9.35 -6.23 0.36
N CYS A 22 9.67 -7.48 0.68
CA CYS A 22 9.20 -8.17 1.88
C CYS A 22 9.68 -7.51 3.18
N ASN A 23 10.79 -6.77 3.17
CA ASN A 23 11.34 -6.05 4.32
C ASN A 23 10.69 -4.66 4.53
N GLY A 24 9.82 -4.22 3.60
CA GLY A 24 9.04 -2.98 3.73
C GLY A 24 7.86 -3.10 4.71
N GLN A 25 7.16 -1.99 4.94
CA GLN A 25 6.01 -1.95 5.86
C GLN A 25 4.94 -3.00 5.51
N LEU A 26 4.46 -2.97 4.26
CA LEU A 26 3.43 -3.89 3.80
C LEU A 26 3.94 -5.32 3.70
N GLY A 27 5.15 -5.53 3.18
CA GLY A 27 5.75 -6.86 3.05
C GLY A 27 5.85 -7.58 4.40
N ASN A 28 6.30 -6.89 5.46
CA ASN A 28 6.33 -7.46 6.81
C ASN A 28 4.93 -7.81 7.34
N GLU A 29 3.94 -6.95 7.11
CA GLU A 29 2.55 -7.25 7.53
C GLU A 29 1.96 -8.43 6.75
N MET A 30 2.31 -8.60 5.46
CA MET A 30 1.95 -9.77 4.68
C MET A 30 2.55 -11.06 5.28
N GLN A 31 3.86 -11.07 5.59
CA GLN A 31 4.54 -12.21 6.20
C GLN A 31 3.90 -12.65 7.53
N LEU A 32 3.43 -11.71 8.34
CA LEU A 32 2.72 -12.04 9.59
C LEU A 32 1.40 -12.80 9.34
N LEU A 33 0.80 -12.63 8.16
CA LEU A 33 -0.46 -13.29 7.80
C LEU A 33 -0.26 -14.67 7.15
N GLU A 34 0.92 -14.98 6.64
CA GLU A 34 1.22 -16.26 5.94
C GLU A 34 0.82 -17.50 6.73
N LYS A 35 0.99 -17.47 8.06
CA LYS A 35 0.61 -18.60 8.93
C LYS A 35 -0.90 -18.86 8.91
N THR A 36 -1.69 -17.81 8.76
CA THR A 36 -3.15 -17.91 8.67
C THR A 36 -3.58 -18.46 7.31
N TYR A 37 -2.78 -18.19 6.27
CA TYR A 37 -2.99 -18.61 4.88
C TYR A 37 -2.00 -19.73 4.48
N GLY A 38 -1.81 -20.69 5.37
CA GLY A 38 -0.82 -21.78 5.25
C GLY A 38 -1.08 -22.79 4.13
N GLN A 39 -2.18 -22.65 3.36
CA GLN A 39 -2.45 -23.44 2.15
C GLN A 39 -1.54 -23.06 0.97
N HIS A 40 -0.93 -21.85 0.98
CA HIS A 40 -0.05 -21.36 -0.08
C HIS A 40 1.43 -21.52 0.31
N THR A 41 2.30 -21.53 -0.70
CA THR A 41 3.75 -21.43 -0.54
C THR A 41 4.18 -20.00 -0.83
N TRP A 42 4.82 -19.34 0.14
CA TRP A 42 5.22 -17.95 0.09
C TRP A 42 6.71 -17.84 -0.24
N PHE A 43 7.03 -16.94 -1.18
CA PHE A 43 8.39 -16.58 -1.57
C PHE A 43 8.59 -15.11 -1.25
N ASN A 44 9.21 -14.84 -0.11
CA ASN A 44 9.47 -13.48 0.37
C ASN A 44 10.81 -13.01 -0.14
N THR A 45 10.84 -11.93 -0.93
CA THR A 45 12.06 -11.41 -1.52
C THR A 45 12.20 -9.91 -1.32
N ASP A 46 13.43 -9.49 -1.12
CA ASP A 46 13.87 -8.11 -1.23
C ASP A 46 15.02 -8.03 -2.25
N VAL A 47 15.75 -6.93 -2.33
CA VAL A 47 16.79 -6.72 -3.32
C VAL A 47 17.92 -7.78 -3.28
N GLU A 48 18.21 -8.32 -2.09
CA GLU A 48 19.24 -9.35 -1.90
C GLU A 48 18.84 -10.70 -2.50
N GLU A 49 17.57 -11.11 -2.35
CA GLU A 49 17.07 -12.37 -2.87
C GLU A 49 16.64 -12.26 -4.34
N LEU A 50 16.08 -11.11 -4.74
CA LEU A 50 15.63 -10.86 -6.11
C LEU A 50 15.68 -9.36 -6.44
N ASP A 51 16.71 -8.96 -7.19
CA ASP A 51 16.71 -7.63 -7.80
C ASP A 51 15.66 -7.56 -8.91
N ILE A 52 14.52 -6.94 -8.60
CA ILE A 52 13.40 -6.79 -9.53
C ILE A 52 13.70 -5.87 -10.72
N THR A 53 14.81 -5.12 -10.71
CA THR A 53 15.28 -4.30 -11.83
C THR A 53 16.01 -5.11 -12.89
N ASN A 54 16.42 -6.35 -12.56
CA ASN A 54 17.03 -7.29 -13.47
C ASN A 54 15.96 -8.21 -14.11
N GLN A 55 15.57 -7.88 -15.35
CA GLN A 55 14.53 -8.64 -16.06
C GLN A 55 14.81 -10.14 -16.13
N LEU A 56 16.05 -10.53 -16.44
CA LEU A 56 16.42 -11.94 -16.58
C LEU A 56 16.30 -12.69 -15.24
N ALA A 57 16.74 -12.06 -14.15
CA ALA A 57 16.61 -12.63 -12.80
C ALA A 57 15.13 -12.84 -12.44
N VAL A 58 14.27 -11.85 -12.72
CA VAL A 58 12.81 -11.96 -12.50
C VAL A 58 12.20 -13.10 -13.30
N GLU A 59 12.50 -13.21 -14.60
CA GLU A 59 11.98 -14.27 -15.47
C GLU A 59 12.42 -15.66 -14.98
N GLN A 60 13.69 -15.80 -14.61
CA GLN A 60 14.24 -17.06 -14.09
C GLN A 60 13.60 -17.43 -12.74
N PHE A 61 13.51 -16.49 -11.81
CA PHE A 61 12.92 -16.72 -10.50
C PHE A 61 11.46 -17.19 -10.60
N VAL A 62 10.65 -16.48 -11.38
CA VAL A 62 9.22 -16.80 -11.60
C VAL A 62 9.04 -18.18 -12.25
N ALA A 63 9.91 -18.54 -13.22
CA ALA A 63 9.84 -19.83 -13.91
C ALA A 63 10.29 -20.98 -13.02
N GLN A 64 11.45 -20.88 -12.35
CA GLN A 64 12.06 -21.92 -11.54
C GLN A 64 11.22 -22.28 -10.31
N ASN A 65 10.67 -21.25 -9.64
CA ASN A 65 9.83 -21.42 -8.45
C ASN A 65 8.35 -21.67 -8.79
N LYS A 66 8.02 -21.75 -10.08
CA LYS A 66 6.65 -22.02 -10.57
C LYS A 66 5.63 -21.05 -9.95
N ILE A 67 5.98 -19.76 -9.87
CA ILE A 67 5.15 -18.73 -9.24
C ILE A 67 3.79 -18.67 -9.96
N ASP A 68 2.70 -18.69 -9.19
CA ASP A 68 1.31 -18.57 -9.65
C ASP A 68 0.77 -17.14 -9.50
N GLY A 69 1.31 -16.38 -8.54
CA GLY A 69 0.90 -15.01 -8.30
C GLY A 69 2.02 -14.14 -7.70
N ILE A 70 1.95 -12.82 -7.94
CA ILE A 70 2.90 -11.84 -7.41
C ILE A 70 2.15 -10.75 -6.65
N VAL A 71 2.59 -10.44 -5.43
CA VAL A 71 2.21 -9.24 -4.69
C VAL A 71 3.43 -8.30 -4.67
N ASN A 72 3.40 -7.26 -5.49
CA ASN A 72 4.50 -6.30 -5.55
C ASN A 72 4.33 -5.19 -4.53
N CYS A 73 5.03 -5.33 -3.38
CA CYS A 73 5.13 -4.33 -2.33
C CYS A 73 6.37 -3.43 -2.50
N ALA A 74 7.30 -3.80 -3.39
CA ALA A 74 8.50 -3.02 -3.64
C ALA A 74 8.19 -1.72 -4.41
N ALA A 75 8.73 -0.61 -3.93
CA ALA A 75 8.62 0.69 -4.59
C ALA A 75 9.66 1.68 -4.06
N TYR A 76 10.01 2.66 -4.87
CA TYR A 76 10.67 3.88 -4.39
C TYR A 76 9.62 4.80 -3.77
N THR A 77 9.64 4.98 -2.45
CA THR A 77 8.59 5.69 -1.69
C THR A 77 9.04 7.01 -1.06
N ALA A 78 10.31 7.37 -1.22
CA ALA A 78 10.85 8.64 -0.70
C ALA A 78 10.43 9.80 -1.61
N VAL A 79 9.19 10.30 -1.45
CA VAL A 79 8.52 11.24 -2.35
C VAL A 79 9.38 12.47 -2.68
N ASP A 80 9.95 13.14 -1.66
CA ASP A 80 10.80 14.33 -1.86
C ASP A 80 12.11 14.00 -2.59
N LYS A 81 12.75 12.88 -2.23
CA LYS A 81 13.98 12.43 -2.90
C LYS A 81 13.74 11.95 -4.33
N ALA A 82 12.51 11.61 -4.71
CA ALA A 82 12.18 11.21 -6.07
C ALA A 82 12.41 12.34 -7.07
N GLU A 83 12.22 13.60 -6.64
CA GLU A 83 12.47 14.78 -7.49
C GLU A 83 13.94 14.90 -7.90
N GLU A 84 14.88 14.44 -7.07
CA GLU A 84 16.32 14.40 -7.33
C GLU A 84 16.77 13.07 -7.98
N ASN A 85 16.12 11.94 -7.63
CA ASN A 85 16.53 10.59 -8.04
C ASN A 85 15.55 9.98 -9.06
N LYS A 86 15.24 10.74 -10.12
CA LYS A 86 14.22 10.37 -11.13
C LYS A 86 14.48 9.03 -11.80
N GLU A 87 15.74 8.72 -12.13
CA GLU A 87 16.13 7.47 -12.79
C GLU A 87 15.85 6.25 -11.92
N LEU A 88 16.31 6.27 -10.67
CA LEU A 88 16.07 5.18 -9.73
C LEU A 88 14.58 5.03 -9.43
N CYS A 89 13.87 6.16 -9.23
CA CYS A 89 12.42 6.16 -9.03
C CYS A 89 11.69 5.55 -10.23
N THR A 90 12.07 5.92 -11.47
CA THR A 90 11.50 5.35 -12.70
C THR A 90 11.79 3.85 -12.81
N THR A 91 13.03 3.45 -12.54
CA THR A 91 13.42 2.03 -12.59
C THR A 91 12.59 1.18 -11.65
N LEU A 92 12.46 1.60 -10.38
CA LEU A 92 11.75 0.82 -9.36
C LEU A 92 10.22 0.91 -9.47
N ASN A 93 9.67 2.07 -9.86
CA ASN A 93 8.22 2.27 -9.87
C ASN A 93 7.57 1.99 -11.23
N THR A 94 8.32 2.01 -12.33
CA THR A 94 7.78 1.83 -13.68
C THR A 94 8.34 0.57 -14.35
N VAL A 95 9.66 0.44 -14.44
CA VAL A 95 10.32 -0.62 -15.22
C VAL A 95 10.20 -1.97 -14.52
N ALA A 96 10.56 -2.04 -13.26
CA ALA A 96 10.52 -3.28 -12.48
C ALA A 96 9.10 -3.91 -12.39
N PRO A 97 8.02 -3.15 -12.10
CA PRO A 97 6.66 -3.68 -12.18
C PRO A 97 6.29 -4.28 -13.55
N ALA A 98 6.77 -3.67 -14.64
CA ALA A 98 6.53 -4.18 -15.98
C ALA A 98 7.26 -5.52 -16.22
N PHE A 99 8.47 -5.71 -15.70
CA PHE A 99 9.18 -6.99 -15.77
C PHE A 99 8.46 -8.09 -14.99
N LEU A 100 8.02 -7.79 -13.76
CA LEU A 100 7.22 -8.71 -12.95
C LEU A 100 5.93 -9.13 -13.68
N ALA A 101 5.20 -8.13 -14.21
CA ALA A 101 3.96 -8.36 -14.95
C ALA A 101 4.17 -9.24 -16.20
N ALA A 102 5.21 -8.95 -16.99
CA ALA A 102 5.53 -9.74 -18.17
C ALA A 102 5.95 -11.19 -17.82
N ALA A 103 6.71 -11.37 -16.74
CA ALA A 103 7.15 -12.68 -16.30
C ALA A 103 5.98 -13.55 -15.82
N ILE A 104 5.07 -12.99 -15.02
CA ILE A 104 3.92 -13.75 -14.50
C ILE A 104 2.87 -14.03 -15.57
N GLU A 105 2.67 -13.13 -16.54
CA GLU A 105 1.77 -13.38 -17.69
C GLU A 105 2.23 -14.58 -18.52
N LYS A 106 3.55 -14.75 -18.76
CA LYS A 106 4.11 -15.93 -19.44
C LYS A 106 3.74 -17.25 -18.75
N ARG A 107 3.45 -17.20 -17.43
CA ARG A 107 3.01 -18.34 -16.64
C ARG A 107 1.48 -18.49 -16.58
N GLY A 108 0.72 -17.53 -17.12
CA GLY A 108 -0.74 -17.48 -16.96
C GLY A 108 -1.19 -17.19 -15.52
N GLY A 109 -0.31 -16.56 -14.72
CA GLY A 109 -0.58 -16.22 -13.34
C GLY A 109 -1.24 -14.84 -13.18
N TRP A 110 -1.15 -14.28 -11.97
CA TRP A 110 -1.77 -12.99 -11.61
C TRP A 110 -0.79 -12.08 -10.86
N MET A 111 -1.09 -10.79 -10.84
CA MET A 111 -0.30 -9.79 -10.13
C MET A 111 -1.17 -8.80 -9.37
N ILE A 112 -0.80 -8.53 -8.11
CA ILE A 112 -1.31 -7.39 -7.33
C ILE A 112 -0.19 -6.36 -7.23
N GLN A 113 -0.46 -5.14 -7.75
CA GLN A 113 0.45 -4.01 -7.75
C GLN A 113 -0.04 -2.95 -6.78
N ILE A 114 0.82 -2.56 -5.84
CA ILE A 114 0.51 -1.44 -4.93
C ILE A 114 0.88 -0.11 -5.61
N SER A 115 -0.09 0.79 -5.63
CA SER A 115 0.03 2.15 -6.16
C SER A 115 -0.33 3.20 -5.09
N THR A 116 -0.58 4.43 -5.49
CA THR A 116 -0.68 5.60 -4.62
C THR A 116 -1.80 6.55 -5.02
N ASP A 117 -2.29 7.32 -4.05
CA ASP A 117 -3.14 8.50 -4.24
C ASP A 117 -2.45 9.64 -5.00
N TYR A 118 -1.10 9.70 -5.00
CA TYR A 118 -0.31 10.70 -5.75
C TYR A 118 -0.45 10.60 -7.27
N VAL A 119 -1.20 9.65 -7.80
CA VAL A 119 -1.61 9.65 -9.21
C VAL A 119 -2.62 10.73 -9.54
N PHE A 120 -3.22 11.37 -8.53
CA PHE A 120 -4.17 12.47 -8.65
C PHE A 120 -3.52 13.81 -8.28
N ASP A 121 -4.04 14.90 -8.86
CA ASP A 121 -3.55 16.29 -8.66
C ASP A 121 -4.01 16.95 -7.35
N GLY A 122 -4.97 16.37 -6.65
CA GLY A 122 -5.50 16.93 -5.41
C GLY A 122 -6.47 18.10 -5.54
N THR A 123 -7.00 18.36 -6.74
CA THR A 123 -7.88 19.52 -7.04
C THR A 123 -9.36 19.25 -6.76
N LYS A 124 -9.74 17.99 -6.57
CA LYS A 124 -11.13 17.63 -6.21
C LYS A 124 -11.44 18.00 -4.75
N HIS A 125 -12.72 18.09 -4.45
CA HIS A 125 -13.29 18.28 -3.11
C HIS A 125 -14.27 17.14 -2.73
N THR A 126 -14.29 16.09 -3.54
CA THR A 126 -15.02 14.83 -3.32
C THR A 126 -14.05 13.66 -3.47
N PRO A 127 -14.28 12.52 -2.81
CA PRO A 127 -13.39 11.37 -2.92
C PRO A 127 -13.12 10.98 -4.38
N TYR A 128 -11.86 10.67 -4.68
CA TYR A 128 -11.46 10.17 -5.98
C TYR A 128 -11.98 8.75 -6.18
N VAL A 129 -12.62 8.50 -7.31
CA VAL A 129 -13.04 7.17 -7.77
C VAL A 129 -12.04 6.61 -8.78
N GLU A 130 -12.04 5.29 -8.99
CA GLU A 130 -11.07 4.64 -9.87
C GLU A 130 -11.18 5.04 -11.34
N THR A 131 -12.31 5.62 -11.73
CA THR A 131 -12.57 6.14 -13.09
C THR A 131 -12.17 7.60 -13.29
N ASP A 132 -11.78 8.30 -12.22
CA ASP A 132 -11.22 9.66 -12.36
C ASP A 132 -9.91 9.60 -13.13
N THR A 133 -9.71 10.57 -14.01
CA THR A 133 -8.50 10.66 -14.83
C THR A 133 -7.30 11.00 -13.94
N PRO A 134 -6.25 10.16 -13.89
CA PRO A 134 -5.04 10.49 -13.17
C PRO A 134 -4.33 11.71 -13.76
N CYS A 135 -3.82 12.59 -12.90
CA CYS A 135 -3.07 13.79 -13.28
C CYS A 135 -1.97 14.04 -12.21
N PRO A 136 -0.91 13.22 -12.16
CA PRO A 136 0.11 13.33 -11.13
C PRO A 136 0.96 14.59 -11.27
N ASP A 137 1.24 15.26 -10.16
CA ASP A 137 2.03 16.51 -10.08
C ASP A 137 3.38 16.31 -9.37
N SER A 138 3.91 15.10 -9.36
CA SER A 138 5.22 14.76 -8.81
C SER A 138 5.89 13.63 -9.58
N VAL A 139 7.22 13.52 -9.50
CA VAL A 139 7.96 12.40 -10.08
C VAL A 139 7.50 11.06 -9.49
N TYR A 140 7.28 11.02 -8.17
CA TYR A 140 6.74 9.85 -7.50
C TYR A 140 5.39 9.42 -8.10
N GLY A 141 4.41 10.31 -8.15
CA GLY A 141 3.09 10.02 -8.70
C GLY A 141 3.14 9.59 -10.16
N SER A 142 3.91 10.32 -11.00
CA SER A 142 4.07 10.03 -12.42
C SER A 142 4.69 8.66 -12.68
N THR A 143 5.74 8.29 -11.92
CA THR A 143 6.39 6.98 -12.07
C THR A 143 5.52 5.83 -11.56
N LYS A 144 4.74 6.03 -10.49
CA LYS A 144 3.76 5.04 -10.01
C LYS A 144 2.64 4.83 -11.03
N LEU A 145 2.09 5.90 -11.63
CA LEU A 145 1.09 5.80 -12.69
C LEU A 145 1.63 5.06 -13.92
N ALA A 146 2.84 5.38 -14.35
CA ALA A 146 3.47 4.65 -15.46
C ALA A 146 3.66 3.17 -15.15
N GLY A 147 3.93 2.82 -13.89
CA GLY A 147 3.96 1.43 -13.41
C GLY A 147 2.60 0.74 -13.48
N GLU A 148 1.50 1.41 -13.07
CA GLU A 148 0.14 0.88 -13.23
C GLU A 148 -0.14 0.51 -14.69
N LEU A 149 0.13 1.46 -15.60
CA LEU A 149 -0.09 1.27 -17.04
C LEU A 149 0.77 0.13 -17.61
N GLY A 150 2.03 0.00 -17.15
CA GLY A 150 2.92 -1.10 -17.51
C GLY A 150 2.37 -2.44 -17.06
N VAL A 151 1.93 -2.55 -15.81
CA VAL A 151 1.34 -3.79 -15.26
C VAL A 151 0.07 -4.18 -16.03
N GLN A 152 -0.86 -3.25 -16.26
CA GLN A 152 -2.08 -3.52 -17.03
C GLN A 152 -1.81 -3.95 -18.47
N LYS A 153 -0.75 -3.37 -19.08
CA LYS A 153 -0.34 -3.72 -20.45
C LYS A 153 0.22 -5.15 -20.54
N PHE A 154 0.99 -5.58 -19.57
CA PHE A 154 1.75 -6.83 -19.63
C PHE A 154 1.16 -7.99 -18.83
N CYS A 155 0.21 -7.77 -17.92
CA CYS A 155 -0.47 -8.80 -17.16
C CYS A 155 -1.99 -8.59 -17.17
N LYS A 156 -2.72 -9.48 -17.85
CA LYS A 156 -4.18 -9.40 -17.98
C LYS A 156 -4.90 -9.62 -16.65
N ASN A 157 -4.37 -10.54 -15.84
CA ASN A 157 -4.91 -10.85 -14.53
C ASN A 157 -4.24 -9.98 -13.45
N SER A 158 -4.34 -8.65 -13.59
CA SER A 158 -3.72 -7.72 -12.63
C SER A 158 -4.74 -6.92 -11.85
N VAL A 159 -4.46 -6.76 -10.56
CA VAL A 159 -5.16 -5.87 -9.62
C VAL A 159 -4.19 -4.75 -9.25
N ILE A 160 -4.60 -3.51 -9.47
CA ILE A 160 -3.88 -2.33 -8.99
C ILE A 160 -4.60 -1.83 -7.75
N ILE A 161 -3.89 -1.65 -6.64
CA ILE A 161 -4.45 -1.08 -5.41
C ILE A 161 -3.78 0.26 -5.15
N ARG A 162 -4.50 1.37 -5.31
CA ARG A 162 -4.06 2.70 -4.90
C ARG A 162 -4.35 2.87 -3.43
N THR A 163 -3.34 3.27 -2.67
CA THR A 163 -3.43 3.50 -1.23
C THR A 163 -2.82 4.85 -0.86
N ALA A 164 -3.03 5.31 0.37
CA ALA A 164 -2.57 6.59 0.86
C ALA A 164 -2.03 6.48 2.28
N TRP A 165 -1.05 7.31 2.65
CA TRP A 165 -0.56 7.53 4.02
C TRP A 165 -0.28 6.23 4.80
N LEU A 166 0.45 5.31 4.16
CA LEU A 166 0.73 3.98 4.72
C LEU A 166 1.60 4.08 5.98
N TYR A 167 1.20 3.39 7.03
CA TYR A 167 1.95 3.26 8.28
C TYR A 167 1.86 1.83 8.83
N SER A 168 2.83 1.45 9.65
CA SER A 168 2.94 0.15 10.29
C SER A 168 3.81 0.23 11.55
N THR A 169 3.86 -0.84 12.34
CA THR A 169 4.89 -1.04 13.35
C THR A 169 6.28 -1.28 12.73
N PHE A 170 6.34 -1.64 11.46
CA PHE A 170 7.57 -1.84 10.69
C PHE A 170 8.03 -0.59 9.94
N GLY A 171 9.32 -0.54 9.62
CA GLY A 171 9.91 0.53 8.81
C GLY A 171 9.82 1.92 9.46
N ASN A 172 10.16 2.94 8.68
CA ASN A 172 10.01 4.34 9.06
C ASN A 172 8.71 4.91 8.49
N ASN A 173 7.94 5.63 9.31
CA ASN A 173 6.68 6.22 8.89
C ASN A 173 6.31 7.43 9.75
N PHE A 174 5.22 8.10 9.36
CA PHE A 174 4.75 9.31 10.03
C PHE A 174 4.36 9.05 11.50
N VAL A 175 3.69 7.94 11.82
CA VAL A 175 3.26 7.62 13.19
C VAL A 175 4.46 7.53 14.13
N LYS A 176 5.49 6.75 13.76
CA LYS A 176 6.73 6.63 14.55
C LYS A 176 7.42 7.98 14.70
N THR A 177 7.45 8.76 13.63
CA THR A 177 8.07 10.11 13.64
C THR A 177 7.34 11.03 14.60
N MET A 178 6.00 11.06 14.60
CA MET A 178 5.21 11.91 15.50
C MET A 178 5.31 11.46 16.95
N ILE A 179 5.37 10.17 17.23
CA ILE A 179 5.62 9.64 18.59
C ILE A 179 7.00 10.10 19.09
N ARG A 180 8.05 9.95 18.28
CA ARG A 180 9.41 10.36 18.64
C ARG A 180 9.49 11.86 18.87
N LEU A 181 9.06 12.67 17.90
CA LEU A 181 9.12 14.12 18.00
C LEU A 181 8.25 14.65 19.14
N GLY A 182 7.09 14.04 19.39
CA GLY A 182 6.23 14.41 20.52
C GLY A 182 6.85 14.18 21.90
N LYS A 183 7.77 13.20 22.01
CA LYS A 183 8.56 12.97 23.24
C LYS A 183 9.77 13.89 23.35
N GLU A 184 10.32 14.36 22.23
CA GLU A 184 11.57 15.15 22.17
C GLU A 184 11.34 16.67 22.16
N LYS A 185 10.19 17.15 21.69
CA LYS A 185 9.90 18.55 21.43
C LYS A 185 8.78 19.09 22.30
N GLU A 186 8.89 20.36 22.70
CA GLU A 186 7.81 21.06 23.40
C GLU A 186 6.67 21.49 22.47
N GLN A 187 6.99 21.68 21.18
CA GLN A 187 5.99 22.01 20.16
C GLN A 187 6.36 21.49 18.78
N LEU A 188 5.35 21.20 17.98
CA LEU A 188 5.43 20.80 16.58
C LEU A 188 4.46 21.62 15.73
N GLY A 189 4.89 22.01 14.52
CA GLY A 189 3.99 22.48 13.47
C GLY A 189 3.64 21.35 12.53
N VAL A 190 2.36 21.16 12.23
CA VAL A 190 1.88 20.09 11.34
C VAL A 190 0.79 20.61 10.40
N ILE A 191 0.90 20.25 9.14
CA ILE A 191 -0.01 20.70 8.06
C ILE A 191 -1.44 20.26 8.33
N PHE A 192 -2.40 21.19 8.24
CA PHE A 192 -3.83 20.91 8.48
C PHE A 192 -4.68 20.99 7.21
N ASP A 193 -4.18 21.58 6.11
CA ASP A 193 -4.88 21.81 4.85
C ASP A 193 -4.52 20.81 3.75
N GLN A 194 -3.85 19.71 4.10
CA GLN A 194 -3.72 18.51 3.27
C GLN A 194 -4.63 17.42 3.87
N ILE A 195 -5.62 17.04 3.09
CA ILE A 195 -6.73 16.16 3.51
C ILE A 195 -6.62 14.81 2.81
N GLY A 196 -6.60 13.75 3.58
CA GLY A 196 -6.48 12.39 3.08
C GLY A 196 -7.03 11.36 4.07
N THR A 197 -6.60 10.12 3.91
CA THR A 197 -6.94 9.04 4.85
C THR A 197 -5.73 8.17 5.09
N PRO A 198 -5.32 7.92 6.35
CA PRO A 198 -4.24 6.99 6.65
C PRO A 198 -4.64 5.55 6.35
N THR A 199 -3.64 4.72 6.06
CA THR A 199 -3.79 3.29 5.83
C THR A 199 -2.87 2.52 6.77
N TYR A 200 -3.42 1.72 7.67
CA TYR A 200 -2.64 0.75 8.42
C TYR A 200 -2.26 -0.41 7.50
N ALA A 201 -0.96 -0.66 7.34
CA ALA A 201 -0.46 -1.67 6.40
C ALA A 201 -0.99 -3.09 6.73
N ARG A 202 -1.31 -3.38 7.99
CA ARG A 202 -1.94 -4.63 8.40
C ARG A 202 -3.34 -4.81 7.79
N ASP A 203 -4.13 -3.74 7.74
CA ASP A 203 -5.48 -3.81 7.15
C ASP A 203 -5.41 -3.96 5.63
N LEU A 204 -4.45 -3.27 4.98
CA LEU A 204 -4.20 -3.47 3.56
C LEU A 204 -3.70 -4.89 3.26
N ALA A 205 -2.79 -5.43 4.08
CA ALA A 205 -2.33 -6.81 3.95
C ALA A 205 -3.49 -7.81 4.08
N GLN A 206 -4.38 -7.62 5.06
CA GLN A 206 -5.56 -8.44 5.23
C GLN A 206 -6.48 -8.37 4.00
N ALA A 207 -6.71 -7.17 3.46
CA ALA A 207 -7.51 -6.99 2.24
C ALA A 207 -6.88 -7.71 1.03
N ILE A 208 -5.54 -7.65 0.89
CA ILE A 208 -4.82 -8.37 -0.17
C ILE A 208 -5.01 -9.89 -0.02
N MET A 209 -4.89 -10.44 1.19
CA MET A 209 -5.13 -11.86 1.43
C MET A 209 -6.56 -12.27 1.07
N GLU A 210 -7.55 -11.45 1.44
CA GLU A 210 -8.95 -11.69 1.06
C GLU A 210 -9.17 -11.63 -0.46
N ILE A 211 -8.50 -10.74 -1.18
CA ILE A 211 -8.54 -10.69 -2.65
C ILE A 211 -7.98 -11.98 -3.25
N ILE A 212 -6.87 -12.50 -2.71
CA ILE A 212 -6.25 -13.75 -3.16
C ILE A 212 -7.20 -14.93 -2.95
N ASP A 213 -7.78 -15.07 -1.77
CA ASP A 213 -8.69 -16.17 -1.43
C ASP A 213 -10.01 -16.12 -2.23
N LYS A 214 -10.57 -14.91 -2.43
CA LYS A 214 -11.83 -14.73 -3.19
C LYS A 214 -11.63 -14.83 -4.71
N GLY A 215 -10.37 -14.81 -5.15
CA GLY A 215 -9.97 -14.87 -6.57
C GLY A 215 -9.77 -13.50 -7.20
N ILE A 216 -8.80 -13.42 -8.08
CA ILE A 216 -8.37 -12.19 -8.75
C ILE A 216 -9.44 -11.72 -9.74
N ILE A 217 -9.97 -10.51 -9.52
CA ILE A 217 -10.84 -9.82 -10.48
C ILE A 217 -10.06 -8.59 -10.98
N PRO A 218 -9.58 -8.62 -12.24
CA PRO A 218 -8.70 -7.58 -12.76
C PRO A 218 -9.30 -6.18 -12.70
N GLY A 219 -8.47 -5.18 -12.39
CA GLY A 219 -8.90 -3.80 -12.35
C GLY A 219 -8.09 -2.92 -11.42
N VAL A 220 -8.43 -1.64 -11.40
CA VAL A 220 -7.92 -0.66 -10.43
C VAL A 220 -8.90 -0.58 -9.28
N TYR A 221 -8.39 -0.56 -8.06
CA TYR A 221 -9.14 -0.45 -6.82
C TYR A 221 -8.48 0.55 -5.89
N HIS A 222 -9.27 1.17 -5.03
CA HIS A 222 -8.79 2.05 -3.98
C HIS A 222 -8.92 1.37 -2.61
N PHE A 223 -7.89 1.52 -1.77
CA PHE A 223 -7.91 1.06 -0.40
C PHE A 223 -7.20 2.06 0.53
N SER A 224 -7.91 2.52 1.54
CA SER A 224 -7.40 3.17 2.75
C SER A 224 -8.34 2.85 3.89
N ASN A 225 -7.99 3.10 5.15
CA ASN A 225 -8.96 2.98 6.23
C ASN A 225 -10.16 3.92 6.03
N GLU A 226 -11.28 3.73 6.71
CA GLU A 226 -12.42 4.65 6.62
C GLU A 226 -12.15 5.95 7.39
N GLY A 227 -12.78 7.03 6.96
CA GLY A 227 -12.63 8.37 7.54
C GLY A 227 -11.85 9.32 6.66
N VAL A 228 -11.78 10.58 7.09
CA VAL A 228 -11.12 11.69 6.36
C VAL A 228 -10.53 12.64 7.40
N ILE A 229 -9.23 12.95 7.28
CA ILE A 229 -8.51 13.78 8.24
C ILE A 229 -7.38 14.58 7.57
N SER A 230 -6.81 15.53 8.31
CA SER A 230 -5.54 16.19 7.98
C SER A 230 -4.36 15.51 8.69
N TRP A 231 -3.12 15.84 8.28
CA TRP A 231 -1.91 15.43 9.01
C TRP A 231 -1.91 15.96 10.44
N TYR A 232 -2.47 17.17 10.67
CA TYR A 232 -2.63 17.75 12.00
C TYR A 232 -3.54 16.88 12.87
N ASP A 233 -4.72 16.50 12.38
CA ASP A 233 -5.65 15.63 13.11
C ASP A 233 -5.01 14.28 13.42
N PHE A 234 -4.29 13.72 12.43
CA PHE A 234 -3.57 12.45 12.61
C PHE A 234 -2.54 12.55 13.73
N THR A 235 -1.74 13.65 13.77
CA THR A 235 -0.76 13.88 14.83
C THR A 235 -1.43 14.03 16.19
N LYS A 236 -2.55 14.76 16.27
CA LYS A 236 -3.32 14.92 17.51
C LYS A 236 -3.80 13.58 18.05
N ALA A 237 -4.31 12.72 17.19
CA ALA A 237 -4.74 11.38 17.57
C ALA A 237 -3.56 10.48 18.01
N ILE A 238 -2.44 10.50 17.26
CA ILE A 238 -1.21 9.78 17.63
C ILE A 238 -0.74 10.17 19.03
N HIS A 239 -0.64 11.48 19.32
CA HIS A 239 -0.20 11.96 20.63
C HIS A 239 -1.18 11.58 21.74
N ARG A 240 -2.50 11.70 21.49
CA ARG A 240 -3.54 11.32 22.47
C ARG A 240 -3.45 9.83 22.82
N ILE A 241 -3.36 8.94 21.80
CA ILE A 241 -3.27 7.49 22.03
C ILE A 241 -1.95 7.12 22.70
N ALA A 242 -0.84 7.77 22.31
CA ALA A 242 0.47 7.53 22.90
C ALA A 242 0.67 8.17 24.29
N GLY A 243 -0.33 8.87 24.85
CA GLY A 243 -0.24 9.54 26.15
C GLY A 243 0.75 10.73 26.17
N ILE A 244 1.06 11.32 25.00
CA ILE A 244 1.99 12.47 24.89
C ILE A 244 1.21 13.76 25.15
N THR A 245 1.46 14.37 26.31
CA THR A 245 0.78 15.61 26.76
C THR A 245 1.70 16.82 26.78
N THR A 246 3.00 16.61 26.69
CA THR A 246 4.02 17.66 26.85
C THR A 246 4.30 18.45 25.56
N CYS A 247 3.95 17.89 24.39
CA CYS A 247 4.20 18.50 23.10
C CYS A 247 2.96 19.21 22.57
N LYS A 248 3.03 20.53 22.37
CA LYS A 248 1.96 21.29 21.71
C LYS A 248 2.03 21.11 20.20
N VAL A 249 0.94 20.64 19.58
CA VAL A 249 0.82 20.55 18.12
C VAL A 249 0.11 21.79 17.61
N ASN A 250 0.76 22.55 16.73
CA ASN A 250 0.23 23.76 16.10
C ASN A 250 -0.14 23.45 14.63
N PRO A 251 -1.30 23.91 14.12
CA PRO A 251 -1.63 23.75 12.70
C PRO A 251 -0.77 24.69 11.84
N LEU A 252 -0.33 24.20 10.69
CA LEU A 252 0.38 24.95 9.65
C LEU A 252 -0.37 24.86 8.33
N HIS A 253 -0.33 25.90 7.51
CA HIS A 253 -0.66 25.82 6.10
C HIS A 253 0.45 25.12 5.30
N THR A 254 0.11 24.54 4.16
CA THR A 254 1.08 23.90 3.26
C THR A 254 2.22 24.85 2.87
N GLU A 255 1.91 26.13 2.63
CA GLU A 255 2.87 27.17 2.23
C GLU A 255 3.91 27.49 3.33
N GLU A 256 3.57 27.23 4.60
CA GLU A 256 4.48 27.42 5.74
C GLU A 256 5.50 26.29 5.90
N TYR A 257 5.32 25.19 5.15
CA TYR A 257 6.22 24.03 5.17
C TYR A 257 6.55 23.56 3.74
N PRO A 258 7.35 24.34 2.99
CA PRO A 258 7.69 23.99 1.61
C PRO A 258 8.47 22.68 1.53
N THR A 259 8.13 21.85 0.57
CA THR A 259 8.76 20.54 0.31
C THR A 259 9.13 20.43 -1.17
N PRO A 260 10.20 19.63 -1.51
CA PRO A 260 10.62 19.44 -2.89
C PRO A 260 9.52 18.91 -3.82
N ALA A 261 8.73 17.96 -3.35
CA ALA A 261 7.61 17.43 -4.11
C ALA A 261 6.31 18.13 -3.74
N ASN A 262 5.48 18.41 -4.75
CA ASN A 262 4.11 18.87 -4.52
C ASN A 262 3.27 17.76 -3.88
N ARG A 263 2.53 18.12 -2.85
CA ARG A 263 1.59 17.21 -2.18
C ARG A 263 0.16 17.64 -2.46
N PRO A 264 -0.73 16.69 -2.80
CA PRO A 264 -2.12 17.03 -3.06
C PRO A 264 -2.80 17.60 -1.81
N HIS A 265 -3.56 18.70 -1.96
CA HIS A 265 -4.37 19.24 -0.87
C HIS A 265 -5.52 18.31 -0.48
N TYR A 266 -6.01 17.52 -1.43
CA TYR A 266 -7.07 16.55 -1.21
C TYR A 266 -6.74 15.22 -1.91
N SER A 267 -6.61 14.15 -1.16
CA SER A 267 -6.24 12.83 -1.71
C SER A 267 -7.13 11.68 -1.21
N VAL A 268 -8.33 12.01 -0.73
CA VAL A 268 -9.28 11.00 -0.22
C VAL A 268 -9.71 10.07 -1.36
N LEU A 269 -9.58 8.77 -1.12
CA LEU A 269 -9.94 7.72 -2.07
C LEU A 269 -11.34 7.17 -1.72
N ASP A 270 -12.22 7.01 -2.71
CA ASP A 270 -13.46 6.25 -2.58
C ASP A 270 -13.15 4.75 -2.60
N LYS A 271 -13.65 3.99 -1.63
CA LYS A 271 -13.43 2.54 -1.47
C LYS A 271 -14.65 1.70 -1.83
N THR A 272 -15.66 2.31 -2.44
CA THR A 272 -16.94 1.62 -2.75
C THR A 272 -16.71 0.41 -3.65
N LYS A 273 -15.88 0.55 -4.67
CA LYS A 273 -15.62 -0.52 -5.64
C LYS A 273 -14.99 -1.76 -5.00
N ILE A 274 -13.93 -1.61 -4.21
CA ILE A 274 -13.27 -2.76 -3.55
C ILE A 274 -14.21 -3.44 -2.55
N LYS A 275 -14.98 -2.67 -1.78
CA LYS A 275 -15.97 -3.20 -0.84
C LYS A 275 -17.06 -4.00 -1.54
N GLN A 276 -17.59 -3.49 -2.66
CA GLN A 276 -18.64 -4.17 -3.42
C GLN A 276 -18.13 -5.41 -4.15
N THR A 277 -16.90 -5.34 -4.73
CA THR A 277 -16.33 -6.43 -5.51
C THR A 277 -15.90 -7.61 -4.63
N TYR A 278 -15.26 -7.30 -3.50
CA TYR A 278 -14.65 -8.32 -2.66
C TYR A 278 -15.33 -8.50 -1.31
N HIS A 279 -16.39 -7.74 -1.00
CA HIS A 279 -17.09 -7.78 0.29
C HIS A 279 -16.12 -7.62 1.48
N ILE A 280 -15.15 -6.69 1.32
CA ILE A 280 -14.15 -6.38 2.34
C ILE A 280 -14.76 -5.38 3.32
N ASN A 281 -14.58 -5.64 4.61
CA ASN A 281 -14.86 -4.67 5.67
C ASN A 281 -13.58 -3.87 5.96
N ILE A 282 -13.67 -2.56 5.86
CA ILE A 282 -12.55 -1.65 6.08
C ILE A 282 -12.71 -0.98 7.44
N PRO A 283 -11.75 -1.13 8.37
CA PRO A 283 -11.81 -0.51 9.69
C PRO A 283 -11.74 1.03 9.60
N TYR A 284 -12.28 1.70 10.61
CA TYR A 284 -12.10 3.14 10.78
C TYR A 284 -10.64 3.46 11.14
N TRP A 285 -10.10 4.54 10.58
CA TRP A 285 -8.67 4.86 10.67
C TRP A 285 -8.14 4.96 12.11
N GLU A 286 -8.96 5.50 13.03
CA GLU A 286 -8.54 5.73 14.41
C GLU A 286 -8.47 4.43 15.21
N GLU A 287 -9.37 3.48 14.94
CA GLU A 287 -9.35 2.13 15.53
C GLU A 287 -8.06 1.39 15.12
N SER A 288 -7.71 1.45 13.83
CA SER A 288 -6.48 0.88 13.30
C SER A 288 -5.22 1.56 13.84
N LEU A 289 -5.28 2.90 14.01
CA LEU A 289 -4.20 3.67 14.62
C LEU A 289 -3.96 3.25 16.07
N GLU A 290 -5.04 3.09 16.84
CA GLU A 290 -4.94 2.66 18.24
C GLU A 290 -4.26 1.30 18.36
N VAL A 291 -4.63 0.33 17.51
CA VAL A 291 -3.98 -0.98 17.45
C VAL A 291 -2.48 -0.84 17.15
N CYS A 292 -2.11 -0.03 16.16
CA CYS A 292 -0.71 0.16 15.77
C CYS A 292 0.10 0.84 16.88
N VAL A 293 -0.40 1.96 17.43
CA VAL A 293 0.31 2.71 18.47
C VAL A 293 0.48 1.88 19.73
N ASN A 294 -0.56 1.15 20.18
CA ASN A 294 -0.45 0.28 21.34
C ASN A 294 0.61 -0.82 21.16
N LYS A 295 0.76 -1.38 19.96
CA LYS A 295 1.87 -2.32 19.68
C LYS A 295 3.22 -1.63 19.81
N LEU A 296 3.40 -0.44 19.19
CA LEU A 296 4.64 0.33 19.25
C LEU A 296 5.06 0.76 20.66
N LEU A 297 4.12 0.89 21.58
CA LEU A 297 4.41 1.26 22.97
C LEU A 297 4.75 0.05 23.86
N ASN A 298 4.40 -1.16 23.41
CA ASN A 298 4.64 -2.41 24.15
C ASN A 298 5.84 -3.21 23.61
N GLU A 299 6.48 -2.76 22.53
CA GLU A 299 7.76 -3.25 22.01
C GLU A 299 8.93 -2.53 22.69
#